data_0abc11fba20ee2b36948ec5512c9aae4
#
_entry.id   0abc11fba20ee2b36948ec5512c9aae4
#
_cell.length_a   1.000
_cell.length_b   1.000
_cell.length_c   1.000
_cell.angle_alpha   90.00
_cell.angle_beta   90.00
_cell.angle_gamma   90.00
#
_symmetry.space_group_name_H-M   'P 1'
#
loop_
_entity.id
_entity.type
_entity.pdbx_description
1 polymer ?
#
loop_
_entity_poly.entity_id
_entity_poly.type
_entity_poly.pdbx_seq_one_letter_code
_entity_poly.pdbx_strand_id
1 'polypeptide(L)'
;MSSIRSAFLALFFALTLAACSTAPPAGINPVTSFDLNRYLGQWYEIARLDHSFERGMSDVNATYLLQEDGSVKVINRGYDTQRQAWKEAIGRALFIGDSNTASLKVSFFGPFYGGYHVVALDQKDYRWSLVSGPDRDYLWIPARDKQLPVDVREQLVSQARS
;
A
#
# COMPACT_ATOMS: atom_id res chain seq x y z
N MET A 1 -57.32 -3.18 35.71
CA MET A 1 -56.82 -2.34 34.60
C MET A 1 -55.32 -2.30 34.70
N SER A 2 -54.65 -3.14 33.96
CA SER A 2 -53.19 -3.29 34.02
C SER A 2 -52.61 -2.75 32.74
N SER A 3 -51.85 -1.66 32.82
CA SER A 3 -51.17 -1.03 31.70
C SER A 3 -49.79 -1.72 31.49
N ILE A 4 -49.71 -2.45 30.41
CA ILE A 4 -48.44 -3.07 29.94
C ILE A 4 -47.58 -1.99 29.32
N ARG A 5 -46.49 -1.65 30.00
CA ARG A 5 -45.43 -0.80 29.44
C ARG A 5 -44.52 -1.68 28.58
N SER A 6 -44.67 -1.56 27.26
CA SER A 6 -43.73 -2.16 26.30
C SER A 6 -42.42 -1.41 26.35
N ALA A 7 -41.38 -2.06 26.87
CA ALA A 7 -39.99 -1.59 26.76
C ALA A 7 -39.47 -1.94 25.38
N PHE A 8 -39.32 -0.97 24.51
CA PHE A 8 -38.57 -1.09 23.26
C PHE A 8 -37.09 -1.15 23.59
N LEU A 9 -36.51 -2.32 23.54
CA LEU A 9 -35.07 -2.52 23.60
C LEU A 9 -34.51 -2.18 22.23
N ALA A 10 -34.00 -0.96 22.06
CA ALA A 10 -33.25 -0.54 20.85
C ALA A 10 -31.89 -1.25 20.88
N LEU A 11 -31.78 -2.32 20.11
CA LEU A 11 -30.53 -3.01 19.87
C LEU A 11 -29.68 -2.14 18.91
N PHE A 12 -28.77 -1.35 19.49
CA PHE A 12 -27.77 -0.60 18.73
C PHE A 12 -26.80 -1.62 18.16
N PHE A 13 -27.01 -2.01 16.91
CA PHE A 13 -26.03 -2.75 16.12
C PHE A 13 -24.92 -1.75 15.77
N ALA A 14 -23.86 -1.70 16.57
CA ALA A 14 -22.64 -1.00 16.20
C ALA A 14 -22.02 -1.78 15.03
N LEU A 15 -22.33 -1.37 13.79
CA LEU A 15 -21.53 -1.72 12.64
C LEU A 15 -20.13 -1.12 12.88
N THR A 16 -19.20 -1.94 13.32
CA THR A 16 -17.77 -1.62 13.20
C THR A 16 -17.46 -1.64 11.71
N LEU A 17 -17.56 -0.47 11.08
CA LEU A 17 -16.92 -0.23 9.80
C LEU A 17 -15.43 -0.48 10.03
N ALA A 18 -14.93 -1.61 9.55
CA ALA A 18 -13.50 -1.77 9.32
C ALA A 18 -13.12 -0.72 8.26
N ALA A 19 -12.86 0.49 8.71
CA ALA A 19 -12.38 1.56 7.87
C ALA A 19 -11.01 1.11 7.37
N CYS A 20 -10.84 1.00 6.04
CA CYS A 20 -9.53 0.88 5.44
C CYS A 20 -8.68 2.03 5.99
N SER A 21 -7.75 1.73 6.88
CA SER A 21 -6.92 2.77 7.50
C SER A 21 -6.03 3.38 6.41
N THR A 22 -6.01 4.70 6.35
CA THR A 22 -5.06 5.42 5.50
C THR A 22 -3.85 5.91 6.27
N ALA A 23 -3.91 5.92 7.60
CA ALA A 23 -2.79 6.29 8.47
C ALA A 23 -1.72 5.18 8.50
N PRO A 24 -0.45 5.51 8.76
CA PRO A 24 0.57 4.51 9.01
C PRO A 24 0.18 3.62 10.20
N PRO A 25 0.48 2.31 10.16
CA PRO A 25 0.31 1.45 11.32
C PRO A 25 1.09 1.97 12.53
N ALA A 26 0.59 1.68 13.74
CA ALA A 26 1.23 2.13 14.98
C ALA A 26 2.71 1.72 15.05
N GLY A 27 3.59 2.67 15.34
CA GLY A 27 5.04 2.48 15.39
C GLY A 27 5.74 2.46 14.04
N ILE A 28 5.02 2.61 12.94
CA ILE A 28 5.57 2.70 11.59
C ILE A 28 5.72 4.17 11.21
N ASN A 29 6.94 4.57 10.88
CA ASN A 29 7.26 5.94 10.50
C ASN A 29 7.66 6.00 9.03
N PRO A 30 6.88 6.68 8.18
CA PRO A 30 7.26 6.93 6.79
C PRO A 30 8.55 7.77 6.70
N VAL A 31 9.36 7.51 5.68
CA VAL A 31 10.58 8.28 5.44
C VAL A 31 10.27 9.74 5.14
N THR A 32 11.14 10.62 5.60
CA THR A 32 11.11 12.06 5.30
C THR A 32 12.12 12.40 4.20
N SER A 33 12.17 13.66 3.76
CA SER A 33 13.00 14.09 2.62
C SER A 33 12.71 13.29 1.34
N PHE A 34 11.44 12.94 1.17
CA PHE A 34 10.96 12.18 0.02
C PHE A 34 10.78 13.09 -1.20
N ASP A 35 11.33 12.67 -2.33
CA ASP A 35 11.15 13.34 -3.61
C ASP A 35 10.31 12.45 -4.55
N LEU A 36 9.06 12.84 -4.76
CA LEU A 36 8.15 12.09 -5.62
C LEU A 36 8.71 11.96 -7.05
N ASN A 37 9.32 13.01 -7.60
CA ASN A 37 9.82 12.97 -8.98
C ASN A 37 10.88 11.89 -9.18
N ARG A 38 11.69 11.61 -8.14
CA ARG A 38 12.65 10.52 -8.14
C ARG A 38 12.02 9.15 -7.94
N TYR A 39 10.84 9.11 -7.32
CA TYR A 39 10.11 7.87 -7.05
C TYR A 39 9.21 7.44 -8.21
N LEU A 40 8.85 8.33 -9.13
CA LEU A 40 8.03 8.04 -10.31
C LEU A 40 8.66 6.95 -11.20
N GLY A 41 7.87 6.43 -12.12
CA GLY A 41 8.28 5.39 -13.07
C GLY A 41 8.02 3.98 -12.56
N GLN A 42 8.73 3.01 -13.12
CA GLN A 42 8.48 1.59 -12.88
C GLN A 42 9.29 1.06 -11.70
N TRP A 43 8.63 0.23 -10.89
CA TRP A 43 9.18 -0.56 -9.80
C TRP A 43 8.77 -2.01 -9.93
N TYR A 44 9.71 -2.94 -9.71
CA TYR A 44 9.44 -4.37 -9.67
C TYR A 44 9.26 -4.83 -8.23
N GLU A 45 8.27 -5.68 -7.98
CA GLU A 45 8.08 -6.30 -6.67
C GLU A 45 9.06 -7.45 -6.48
N ILE A 46 9.97 -7.30 -5.52
CA ILE A 46 11.00 -8.31 -5.19
C ILE A 46 10.44 -9.30 -4.19
N ALA A 47 9.65 -8.81 -3.23
CA ALA A 47 9.01 -9.62 -2.20
C ALA A 47 7.76 -8.90 -1.68
N ARG A 48 6.84 -9.68 -1.11
CA ARG A 48 5.66 -9.19 -0.39
C ARG A 48 5.27 -10.16 0.71
N LEU A 49 4.46 -9.68 1.67
CA LEU A 49 3.60 -10.56 2.45
C LEU A 49 2.45 -11.03 1.58
N ASP A 50 2.06 -12.31 1.70
CA ASP A 50 0.99 -12.87 0.89
C ASP A 50 -0.38 -12.28 1.30
N HIS A 51 -1.10 -11.75 0.35
CA HIS A 51 -2.46 -11.24 0.52
C HIS A 51 -3.35 -11.59 -0.69
N SER A 52 -4.66 -11.57 -0.47
CA SER A 52 -5.63 -12.18 -1.38
C SER A 52 -5.65 -11.57 -2.79
N PHE A 53 -5.40 -10.27 -2.94
CA PHE A 53 -5.52 -9.61 -4.25
C PHE A 53 -4.31 -9.84 -5.18
N GLU A 54 -3.15 -10.27 -4.64
CA GLU A 54 -1.95 -10.62 -5.43
C GLU A 54 -1.60 -12.10 -5.38
N ARG A 55 -2.39 -12.91 -4.66
CA ARG A 55 -2.15 -14.36 -4.56
C ARG A 55 -2.18 -15.03 -5.92
N GLY A 56 -1.13 -15.82 -6.23
CA GLY A 56 -0.97 -16.47 -7.52
C GLY A 56 -0.45 -15.57 -8.64
N MET A 57 -0.07 -14.33 -8.32
CA MET A 57 0.59 -13.43 -9.27
C MET A 57 2.10 -13.60 -9.24
N SER A 58 2.72 -13.57 -10.42
CA SER A 58 4.17 -13.44 -10.63
C SER A 58 4.49 -12.17 -11.42
N ASP A 59 5.77 -11.82 -11.48
CA ASP A 59 6.26 -10.65 -12.24
C ASP A 59 5.48 -9.35 -11.96
N VAL A 60 5.09 -9.16 -10.70
CA VAL A 60 4.34 -7.99 -10.28
C VAL A 60 5.22 -6.74 -10.37
N ASN A 61 4.66 -5.69 -10.92
CA ASN A 61 5.30 -4.39 -11.01
C ASN A 61 4.27 -3.27 -10.87
N ALA A 62 4.75 -2.10 -10.47
CA ALA A 62 3.96 -0.89 -10.37
C ALA A 62 4.62 0.24 -11.17
N THR A 63 3.80 1.05 -11.81
CA THR A 63 4.26 2.28 -12.48
C THR A 63 3.52 3.47 -11.90
N TYR A 64 4.28 4.49 -11.48
CA TYR A 64 3.76 5.71 -10.89
C TYR A 64 3.94 6.88 -11.84
N LEU A 65 2.85 7.59 -12.15
CA LEU A 65 2.83 8.70 -13.09
C LEU A 65 2.17 9.92 -12.43
N LEU A 66 2.90 11.03 -12.33
CA LEU A 66 2.35 12.29 -11.84
C LEU A 66 1.28 12.81 -12.81
N GLN A 67 0.15 13.24 -12.27
CA GLN A 67 -0.96 13.82 -13.00
C GLN A 67 -0.97 15.35 -12.86
N GLU A 68 -1.64 16.04 -13.77
CA GLU A 68 -1.76 17.50 -13.77
C GLU A 68 -2.40 18.07 -12.48
N ASP A 69 -3.29 17.29 -11.86
CA ASP A 69 -3.95 17.66 -10.60
C ASP A 69 -3.10 17.38 -9.35
N GLY A 70 -1.84 16.97 -9.51
CA GLY A 70 -0.94 16.63 -8.41
C GLY A 70 -1.12 15.23 -7.83
N SER A 71 -2.13 14.48 -8.28
CA SER A 71 -2.28 13.06 -7.91
C SER A 71 -1.28 12.18 -8.65
N VAL A 72 -1.11 10.95 -8.18
CA VAL A 72 -0.28 9.95 -8.83
C VAL A 72 -1.15 8.83 -9.39
N LYS A 73 -1.09 8.62 -10.69
CA LYS A 73 -1.69 7.44 -11.31
C LYS A 73 -0.80 6.23 -11.01
N VAL A 74 -1.42 5.18 -10.47
CA VAL A 74 -0.76 3.91 -10.14
C VAL A 74 -1.24 2.86 -11.12
N ILE A 75 -0.30 2.19 -11.80
CA ILE A 75 -0.60 1.08 -12.70
C ILE A 75 0.09 -0.14 -12.14
N ASN A 76 -0.68 -1.04 -11.51
CA ASN A 76 -0.18 -2.33 -11.04
C ASN A 76 -0.41 -3.37 -12.11
N ARG A 77 0.61 -4.16 -12.40
CA ARG A 77 0.58 -5.23 -13.40
C ARG A 77 1.20 -6.50 -12.84
N GLY A 78 0.55 -7.63 -13.05
CA GLY A 78 1.05 -8.94 -12.62
C GLY A 78 0.58 -10.05 -13.57
N TYR A 79 1.33 -11.13 -13.62
CA TYR A 79 0.98 -12.31 -14.39
C TYR A 79 0.23 -13.32 -13.52
N ASP A 80 -1.05 -13.57 -13.84
CA ASP A 80 -1.86 -14.58 -13.17
C ASP A 80 -1.43 -15.96 -13.67
N THR A 81 -0.76 -16.72 -12.82
CA THR A 81 -0.20 -18.03 -13.19
C THR A 81 -1.27 -19.10 -13.44
N GLN A 82 -2.44 -18.97 -12.82
CA GLN A 82 -3.54 -19.91 -13.01
C GLN A 82 -4.29 -19.65 -14.32
N ARG A 83 -4.52 -18.38 -14.65
CA ARG A 83 -5.21 -17.99 -15.87
C ARG A 83 -4.27 -17.82 -17.06
N GLN A 84 -2.97 -17.88 -16.82
CA GLN A 84 -1.91 -17.67 -17.83
C GLN A 84 -2.10 -16.35 -18.60
N ALA A 85 -2.42 -15.28 -17.88
CA ALA A 85 -2.72 -13.98 -18.44
C ALA A 85 -2.20 -12.84 -17.57
N TRP A 86 -1.82 -11.74 -18.21
CA TRP A 86 -1.50 -10.50 -17.52
C TRP A 86 -2.77 -9.84 -17.01
N LYS A 87 -2.72 -9.36 -15.80
CA LYS A 87 -3.73 -8.49 -15.19
C LYS A 87 -3.15 -7.11 -14.91
N GLU A 88 -4.01 -6.11 -15.02
CA GLU A 88 -3.68 -4.73 -14.72
C GLU A 88 -4.77 -4.12 -13.85
N ALA A 89 -4.35 -3.32 -12.88
CA ALA A 89 -5.23 -2.50 -12.06
C ALA A 89 -4.71 -1.06 -12.06
N ILE A 90 -5.60 -0.12 -12.29
CA ILE A 90 -5.29 1.31 -12.31
C ILE A 90 -5.88 1.96 -11.07
N GLY A 91 -5.03 2.64 -10.31
CA GLY A 91 -5.40 3.34 -9.11
C GLY A 91 -4.96 4.80 -9.12
N ARG A 92 -5.36 5.49 -8.07
CA ARG A 92 -5.00 6.90 -7.82
C ARG A 92 -4.44 7.01 -6.42
N ALA A 93 -3.27 7.63 -6.29
CA ALA A 93 -2.64 7.92 -5.02
C ALA A 93 -2.63 9.43 -4.74
N LEU A 94 -2.76 9.77 -3.47
CA LEU A 94 -2.72 11.13 -2.94
C LEU A 94 -1.84 11.15 -1.70
N PHE A 95 -1.05 12.20 -1.51
CA PHE A 95 -0.33 12.39 -0.25
C PHE A 95 -1.28 12.56 0.93
N ILE A 96 -0.84 12.06 2.07
CA ILE A 96 -1.43 12.33 3.38
C ILE A 96 -0.52 13.35 4.06
N GLY A 97 -0.96 14.60 4.14
CA GLY A 97 -0.14 15.68 4.70
C GLY A 97 0.95 16.17 3.74
N ASP A 98 2.14 16.41 4.28
CA ASP A 98 3.28 16.99 3.57
C ASP A 98 3.88 16.00 2.55
N SER A 99 4.11 16.47 1.32
CA SER A 99 4.72 15.69 0.24
C SER A 99 6.18 15.30 0.46
N ASN A 100 6.87 15.94 1.42
CA ASN A 100 8.21 15.54 1.87
C ASN A 100 8.21 14.25 2.72
N THR A 101 7.04 13.81 3.16
CA THR A 101 6.86 12.57 3.92
C THR A 101 6.21 11.54 3.01
N ALA A 102 6.83 10.36 2.88
CA ALA A 102 6.40 9.31 1.96
C ALA A 102 5.18 8.54 2.49
N SER A 103 4.09 9.26 2.75
CA SER A 103 2.83 8.74 3.25
C SER A 103 1.70 9.12 2.31
N LEU A 104 1.14 8.11 1.63
CA LEU A 104 0.10 8.27 0.64
C LEU A 104 -1.10 7.38 0.99
N LYS A 105 -2.22 7.68 0.37
CA LYS A 105 -3.38 6.80 0.29
C LYS A 105 -3.66 6.45 -1.15
N VAL A 106 -3.98 5.20 -1.43
CA VAL A 106 -4.20 4.68 -2.78
C VAL A 106 -5.59 4.07 -2.88
N SER A 107 -6.28 4.35 -3.96
CA SER A 107 -7.57 3.75 -4.30
C SER A 107 -7.52 3.10 -5.68
N PHE A 108 -7.97 1.84 -5.74
CA PHE A 108 -8.28 1.13 -6.99
C PHE A 108 -9.79 1.05 -7.22
N PHE A 109 -10.58 1.30 -6.19
CA PHE A 109 -12.05 1.34 -6.21
C PHE A 109 -12.49 2.54 -5.37
N GLY A 110 -12.74 3.68 -5.99
CA GLY A 110 -13.28 4.84 -5.28
C GLY A 110 -14.68 4.53 -4.71
N PRO A 111 -14.99 5.00 -3.50
CA PRO A 111 -14.27 5.98 -2.66
C PRO A 111 -13.30 5.34 -1.64
N PHE A 112 -12.95 4.07 -1.75
CA PHE A 112 -12.15 3.35 -0.76
C PHE A 112 -10.66 3.55 -0.98
N TYR A 113 -9.96 4.03 0.05
CA TYR A 113 -8.52 4.27 0.06
C TYR A 113 -7.83 3.41 1.12
N GLY A 114 -6.69 2.83 0.77
CA GLY A 114 -5.77 2.18 1.71
C GLY A 114 -4.46 2.96 1.86
N GLY A 115 -3.80 2.83 3.01
CA GLY A 115 -2.50 3.46 3.24
C GLY A 115 -1.39 2.84 2.38
N TYR A 116 -0.43 3.69 1.99
CA TYR A 116 0.80 3.32 1.29
C TYR A 116 1.93 4.17 1.86
N HIS A 117 2.83 3.55 2.62
CA HIS A 117 3.83 4.25 3.40
C HIS A 117 5.22 3.69 3.08
N VAL A 118 6.08 4.49 2.50
CA VAL A 118 7.48 4.12 2.31
C VAL A 118 8.20 4.28 3.64
N VAL A 119 8.66 3.17 4.22
CA VAL A 119 9.25 3.11 5.57
C VAL A 119 10.76 2.93 5.55
N ALA A 120 11.31 2.53 4.41
CA ALA A 120 12.73 2.57 4.11
C ALA A 120 12.92 2.87 2.62
N LEU A 121 13.97 3.56 2.27
CA LEU A 121 14.25 4.00 0.91
C LEU A 121 15.76 4.16 0.72
N ASP A 122 16.27 3.73 -0.42
CA ASP A 122 17.60 4.14 -0.88
C ASP A 122 17.57 5.63 -1.22
N GLN A 123 17.87 6.47 -0.23
CA GLN A 123 17.83 7.93 -0.35
C GLN A 123 18.85 8.48 -1.37
N LYS A 124 19.92 7.72 -1.65
CA LYS A 124 20.95 8.15 -2.57
C LYS A 124 20.51 8.01 -4.02
N ASP A 125 20.09 6.81 -4.42
CA ASP A 125 19.88 6.47 -5.82
C ASP A 125 18.44 6.04 -6.13
N TYR A 126 17.55 5.91 -5.11
CA TYR A 126 16.16 5.47 -5.24
C TYR A 126 16.03 4.10 -5.94
N ARG A 127 16.94 3.16 -5.61
CA ARG A 127 17.00 1.85 -6.27
C ARG A 127 16.05 0.82 -5.64
N TRP A 128 15.74 0.97 -4.36
CA TRP A 128 14.88 0.08 -3.61
C TRP A 128 14.08 0.83 -2.54
N SER A 129 12.96 0.27 -2.13
CA SER A 129 12.17 0.74 -1.00
C SER A 129 11.55 -0.40 -0.21
N LEU A 130 11.07 -0.11 1.00
CA LEU A 130 10.24 -0.96 1.82
C LEU A 130 8.93 -0.21 2.06
N VAL A 131 7.81 -0.83 1.75
CA VAL A 131 6.49 -0.20 1.78
C VAL A 131 5.58 -0.97 2.72
N SER A 132 4.94 -0.26 3.65
CA SER A 132 3.85 -0.76 4.48
C SER A 132 2.50 -0.29 3.93
N GLY A 133 1.52 -1.16 3.99
CA GLY A 133 0.14 -0.85 3.62
C GLY A 133 -0.68 -0.29 4.79
N PRO A 134 -2.02 -0.49 4.78
CA PRO A 134 -2.93 0.04 5.78
C PRO A 134 -2.74 -0.57 7.18
N ASP A 135 -2.14 -1.75 7.25
CA ASP A 135 -1.80 -2.45 8.47
C ASP A 135 -0.53 -3.31 8.28
N ARG A 136 -0.11 -4.04 9.32
CA ARG A 136 1.13 -4.84 9.30
C ARG A 136 1.05 -6.13 8.47
N ASP A 137 -0.12 -6.49 7.94
CA ASP A 137 -0.30 -7.65 7.07
C ASP A 137 0.04 -7.32 5.60
N TYR A 138 0.25 -6.03 5.28
CA TYR A 138 0.61 -5.56 3.96
C TYR A 138 2.01 -4.95 3.94
N LEU A 139 2.91 -5.59 3.22
CA LEU A 139 4.29 -5.14 3.09
C LEU A 139 4.85 -5.59 1.74
N TRP A 140 5.61 -4.68 1.13
CA TRP A 140 6.27 -4.90 -0.17
C TRP A 140 7.73 -4.42 -0.13
N ILE A 141 8.56 -5.09 -0.90
CA ILE A 141 9.92 -4.66 -1.22
C ILE A 141 9.98 -4.39 -2.73
N PRO A 142 9.71 -3.16 -3.18
CA PRO A 142 9.91 -2.77 -4.57
C PRO A 142 11.35 -2.39 -4.87
N ALA A 143 11.79 -2.65 -6.11
CA ALA A 143 13.09 -2.22 -6.61
C ALA A 143 13.04 -1.79 -8.07
N ARG A 144 14.04 -1.00 -8.49
CA ARG A 144 14.17 -0.57 -9.89
C ARG A 144 14.60 -1.69 -10.82
N ASP A 145 15.34 -2.66 -10.30
CA ASP A 145 15.75 -3.86 -11.03
C ASP A 145 14.94 -5.07 -10.55
N LYS A 146 14.81 -6.09 -11.39
CA LYS A 146 14.11 -7.33 -11.06
C LYS A 146 14.81 -8.16 -9.98
N GLN A 147 16.01 -7.80 -9.61
CA GLN A 147 16.81 -8.46 -8.57
C GLN A 147 17.47 -7.40 -7.70
N LEU A 148 17.58 -7.70 -6.42
CA LEU A 148 18.37 -6.93 -5.45
C LEU A 148 19.63 -7.69 -5.09
N PRO A 149 20.74 -6.97 -4.76
CA PRO A 149 21.87 -7.58 -4.07
C PRO A 149 21.41 -8.33 -2.82
N VAL A 150 22.00 -9.49 -2.55
CA VAL A 150 21.56 -10.40 -1.49
C VAL A 150 21.59 -9.72 -0.12
N ASP A 151 22.66 -8.97 0.17
CA ASP A 151 22.85 -8.23 1.41
C ASP A 151 21.75 -7.15 1.62
N VAL A 152 21.41 -6.41 0.58
CA VAL A 152 20.32 -5.41 0.62
C VAL A 152 18.98 -6.09 0.87
N ARG A 153 18.70 -7.19 0.18
CA ARG A 153 17.47 -7.95 0.36
C ARG A 153 17.35 -8.49 1.79
N GLU A 154 18.42 -9.07 2.32
CA GLU A 154 18.45 -9.60 3.69
C GLU A 154 18.25 -8.50 4.72
N GLN A 155 18.88 -7.33 4.54
CA GLN A 155 18.69 -6.15 5.38
C GLN A 155 17.22 -5.72 5.40
N LEU A 156 16.57 -5.60 4.24
CA LEU A 156 15.17 -5.18 4.14
C LEU A 156 14.22 -6.20 4.75
N VAL A 157 14.46 -7.51 4.55
CA VAL A 157 13.68 -8.58 5.19
C VAL A 157 13.85 -8.55 6.71
N SER A 158 15.05 -8.31 7.21
CA SER A 158 15.31 -8.16 8.65
C SER A 158 14.56 -6.97 9.23
N GLN A 159 14.59 -5.83 8.55
CA GLN A 159 13.85 -4.63 8.96
C GLN A 159 12.32 -4.87 8.95
N ALA A 160 11.83 -5.61 7.97
CA ALA A 160 10.40 -5.93 7.86
C ALA A 160 9.89 -6.82 9.00
N ARG A 161 10.77 -7.56 9.68
CA ARG A 161 10.45 -8.46 10.80
C ARG A 161 10.56 -7.80 12.17
N SER A 162 11.15 -6.62 12.25
CA SER A 162 11.30 -5.86 13.49
C SER A 162 10.06 -5.01 13.79
#